data_fbdf6733d7ea828a92c8af0f02dcb6eb
#
_entry.id   fbdf6733d7ea828a92c8af0f02dcb6eb
#
_cell.length_a   1.000
_cell.length_b   1.000
_cell.length_c   1.000
_cell.angle_alpha   90.00
_cell.angle_beta   90.00
_cell.angle_gamma   90.00
#
_symmetry.space_group_name_H-M   'P 1'
#
loop_
_entity.id
_entity.type
_entity.pdbx_description
1 polymer ?
#
loop_
_entity_poly.entity_id
_entity_poly.type
_entity_poly.pdbx_seq_one_letter_code
_entity_poly.pdbx_strand_id
1 'polypeptide(L)'
;MKIKDIVTFVSKSITPQKGVTYNLYSLPSFDEGKTFEVLDGADIQSNKYNVPNKCILFNKLNVRFKRVWRIDSHDENKIASTEFLPLVVDEDVVDFQYCYYLLISDKITNYLCGQNTNTSGSHKRIDPDNFLNIEIKLPKMSIQRQVGKTLSALDRKIVLNKQINDNLSWLDRSLREAKVRLAA
;
A
#
# COMPACT_ATOMS: atom_id res chain seq x y z
N MET A 1 -8.46 7.66 21.36
CA MET A 1 -9.23 6.92 20.38
C MET A 1 -8.37 5.78 19.81
N LYS A 2 -8.97 4.83 19.11
CA LYS A 2 -8.27 3.66 18.56
C LYS A 2 -8.29 3.69 17.03
N ILE A 3 -7.47 2.87 16.38
CA ILE A 3 -7.47 2.76 14.90
C ILE A 3 -8.87 2.38 14.38
N LYS A 4 -9.57 1.45 15.02
CA LYS A 4 -10.94 1.07 14.64
C LYS A 4 -11.97 2.22 14.69
N ASP A 5 -11.65 3.30 15.37
CA ASP A 5 -12.53 4.49 15.46
C ASP A 5 -12.36 5.41 14.23
N ILE A 6 -11.38 5.13 13.37
CA ILE A 6 -11.05 5.94 12.18
C ILE A 6 -11.01 5.15 10.87
N VAL A 7 -11.04 3.81 10.94
CA VAL A 7 -11.07 2.95 9.76
C VAL A 7 -11.99 1.75 9.97
N THR A 8 -12.58 1.27 8.87
CA THR A 8 -13.34 0.01 8.84
C THR A 8 -12.58 -1.02 8.02
N PHE A 9 -12.28 -2.18 8.61
CA PHE A 9 -11.69 -3.31 7.89
C PHE A 9 -12.76 -4.02 7.05
N VAL A 10 -12.53 -4.08 5.74
CA VAL A 10 -13.40 -4.78 4.79
C VAL A 10 -12.90 -6.22 4.60
N SER A 11 -13.49 -7.15 5.33
CA SER A 11 -13.12 -8.58 5.29
C SER A 11 -13.89 -9.39 4.24
N LYS A 12 -14.61 -8.74 3.30
CA LYS A 12 -15.38 -9.43 2.26
C LYS A 12 -14.45 -10.24 1.36
N SER A 13 -14.53 -11.56 1.47
CA SER A 13 -13.75 -12.50 0.65
C SER A 13 -14.42 -12.73 -0.70
N ILE A 14 -13.60 -12.87 -1.73
CA ILE A 14 -13.99 -13.20 -3.10
C ILE A 14 -13.20 -14.45 -3.52
N THR A 15 -13.91 -15.41 -4.12
CA THR A 15 -13.30 -16.53 -4.86
C THR A 15 -13.19 -16.10 -6.31
N PRO A 16 -11.98 -15.92 -6.88
CA PRO A 16 -11.81 -15.53 -8.28
C PRO A 16 -12.45 -16.57 -9.22
N GLN A 17 -13.08 -16.08 -10.29
CA GLN A 17 -13.80 -16.91 -11.25
C GLN A 17 -13.07 -16.92 -12.60
N LYS A 18 -12.94 -18.11 -13.21
CA LYS A 18 -12.39 -18.27 -14.56
C LYS A 18 -13.14 -17.40 -15.58
N GLY A 19 -12.41 -16.72 -16.45
CA GLY A 19 -12.95 -15.83 -17.48
C GLY A 19 -13.28 -14.44 -16.98
N VAL A 20 -13.00 -14.14 -15.71
CA VAL A 20 -13.09 -12.79 -15.15
C VAL A 20 -11.69 -12.24 -14.91
N THR A 21 -11.38 -11.10 -15.49
CA THR A 21 -10.11 -10.43 -15.29
C THR A 21 -10.14 -9.62 -13.98
N TYR A 22 -9.09 -9.77 -13.17
CA TYR A 22 -8.94 -9.10 -11.89
C TYR A 22 -7.68 -8.22 -11.84
N ASN A 23 -7.80 -7.10 -11.16
CA ASN A 23 -6.67 -6.25 -10.74
C ASN A 23 -6.23 -6.74 -9.35
N LEU A 24 -5.16 -7.55 -9.31
CA LEU A 24 -4.66 -8.18 -8.10
C LEU A 24 -3.58 -7.33 -7.42
N TYR A 25 -3.86 -6.92 -6.19
CA TYR A 25 -2.91 -6.25 -5.30
C TYR A 25 -2.25 -7.30 -4.40
N SER A 26 -1.00 -7.64 -4.70
CA SER A 26 -0.21 -8.64 -3.99
C SER A 26 1.01 -8.03 -3.27
N LEU A 27 1.65 -8.79 -2.37
CA LEU A 27 2.91 -8.32 -1.75
C LEU A 27 4.05 -8.26 -2.76
N PRO A 28 4.24 -9.24 -3.66
CA PRO A 28 5.21 -9.13 -4.74
C PRO A 28 4.99 -7.88 -5.60
N SER A 29 3.78 -7.63 -6.07
CA SER A 29 3.49 -6.48 -6.92
C SER A 29 3.68 -5.13 -6.18
N PHE A 30 3.49 -5.10 -4.86
CA PHE A 30 3.88 -3.94 -4.06
C PHE A 30 5.40 -3.71 -4.08
N ASP A 31 6.18 -4.76 -3.86
CA ASP A 31 7.64 -4.68 -3.78
C ASP A 31 8.28 -4.37 -5.14
N GLU A 32 7.67 -4.81 -6.25
CA GLU A 32 8.11 -4.56 -7.63
C GLU A 32 7.78 -3.16 -8.16
N GLY A 33 7.08 -2.34 -7.43
CA GLY A 33 6.84 -0.95 -7.85
C GLY A 33 5.46 -0.40 -7.54
N LYS A 34 4.68 -1.08 -6.73
CA LYS A 34 3.30 -0.70 -6.39
C LYS A 34 2.39 -0.61 -7.62
N THR A 35 2.47 -1.59 -8.48
CA THR A 35 1.57 -1.78 -9.62
C THR A 35 0.80 -3.08 -9.44
N PHE A 36 -0.51 -3.07 -9.60
CA PHE A 36 -1.30 -4.29 -9.53
C PHE A 36 -1.01 -5.20 -10.73
N GLU A 37 -1.22 -6.50 -10.55
CA GLU A 37 -1.16 -7.49 -11.61
C GLU A 37 -2.55 -7.67 -12.24
N VAL A 38 -2.61 -7.80 -13.56
CA VAL A 38 -3.86 -8.07 -14.29
C VAL A 38 -3.87 -9.56 -14.65
N LEU A 39 -4.76 -10.33 -14.02
CA LEU A 39 -4.80 -11.78 -14.15
C LEU A 39 -6.21 -12.29 -14.41
N ASP A 40 -6.35 -13.39 -15.16
CA ASP A 40 -7.60 -14.16 -15.20
C ASP A 40 -7.82 -14.86 -13.86
N GLY A 41 -9.07 -14.98 -13.45
CA GLY A 41 -9.41 -15.67 -12.20
C GLY A 41 -9.00 -17.14 -12.16
N ALA A 42 -8.78 -17.79 -13.31
CA ALA A 42 -8.27 -19.17 -13.37
C ALA A 42 -6.82 -19.29 -12.87
N ASP A 43 -6.03 -18.19 -12.96
CA ASP A 43 -4.64 -18.13 -12.53
C ASP A 43 -4.51 -17.79 -11.03
N ILE A 44 -5.62 -17.48 -10.37
CA ILE A 44 -5.66 -17.05 -8.97
C ILE A 44 -6.20 -18.19 -8.10
N GLN A 45 -5.31 -18.94 -7.46
CA GLN A 45 -5.66 -20.19 -6.76
C GLN A 45 -6.31 -20.02 -5.38
N SER A 46 -6.32 -18.82 -4.79
CA SER A 46 -6.81 -18.62 -3.42
C SER A 46 -7.77 -17.44 -3.32
N ASN A 47 -8.65 -17.52 -2.32
CA ASN A 47 -9.55 -16.40 -2.00
C ASN A 47 -8.76 -15.11 -1.77
N LYS A 48 -9.37 -14.00 -2.13
CA LYS A 48 -8.84 -12.66 -2.00
C LYS A 48 -9.83 -11.75 -1.27
N TYR A 49 -9.38 -10.63 -0.75
CA TYR A 49 -10.29 -9.60 -0.25
C TYR A 49 -10.73 -8.68 -1.38
N ASN A 50 -11.99 -8.25 -1.34
CA ASN A 50 -12.49 -7.17 -2.18
C ASN A 50 -11.79 -5.85 -1.83
N VAL A 51 -11.39 -5.09 -2.84
CA VAL A 51 -10.75 -3.78 -2.65
C VAL A 51 -11.74 -2.66 -2.97
N PRO A 52 -12.16 -1.87 -1.98
CA PRO A 52 -13.01 -0.70 -2.20
C PRO A 52 -12.35 0.35 -3.10
N ASN A 53 -13.16 1.22 -3.71
CA ASN A 53 -12.67 2.27 -4.60
C ASN A 53 -11.71 3.24 -3.91
N LYS A 54 -11.96 3.53 -2.64
CA LYS A 54 -11.08 4.37 -1.83
C LYS A 54 -10.79 3.67 -0.51
N CYS A 55 -9.54 3.22 -0.34
CA CYS A 55 -9.12 2.51 0.86
C CYS A 55 -7.60 2.52 1.02
N ILE A 56 -7.14 2.04 2.15
CA ILE A 56 -5.71 1.79 2.42
C ILE A 56 -5.54 0.29 2.62
N LEU A 57 -4.68 -0.34 1.81
CA LEU A 57 -4.28 -1.73 2.03
C LEU A 57 -3.10 -1.74 3.01
N PHE A 58 -3.33 -2.25 4.21
CA PHE A 58 -2.30 -2.36 5.25
C PHE A 58 -1.80 -3.81 5.32
N ASN A 59 -0.50 -4.02 5.17
CA ASN A 59 0.09 -5.35 5.22
C ASN A 59 0.18 -5.88 6.66
N LYS A 60 -0.34 -7.09 6.89
CA LYS A 60 -0.23 -7.78 8.18
C LYS A 60 0.98 -8.72 8.30
N LEU A 61 1.66 -9.03 7.18
CA LEU A 61 2.82 -9.93 7.15
C LEU A 61 4.13 -9.14 7.22
N ASN A 62 4.95 -9.39 8.25
CA ASN A 62 6.24 -8.71 8.42
C ASN A 62 6.13 -7.18 8.34
N VAL A 63 5.33 -6.60 9.22
CA VAL A 63 4.98 -5.16 9.23
C VAL A 63 6.17 -4.20 9.26
N ARG A 64 7.35 -4.67 9.64
CA ARG A 64 8.60 -3.90 9.59
C ARG A 64 8.91 -3.35 8.19
N PHE A 65 8.42 -3.98 7.12
CA PHE A 65 8.63 -3.53 5.74
C PHE A 65 7.65 -2.44 5.30
N LYS A 66 6.71 -2.01 6.15
CA LYS A 66 5.78 -0.88 5.91
C LYS A 66 5.09 -0.93 4.55
N ARG A 67 4.61 -2.10 4.14
CA ARG A 67 3.85 -2.25 2.89
C ARG A 67 2.43 -1.73 3.10
N VAL A 68 2.24 -0.47 2.81
CA VAL A 68 0.94 0.21 2.90
C VAL A 68 0.65 0.88 1.57
N TRP A 69 -0.51 0.60 1.00
CA TRP A 69 -0.88 1.02 -0.35
C TRP A 69 -2.15 1.86 -0.32
N ARG A 70 -2.09 3.06 -0.85
CA ARG A 70 -3.28 3.91 -1.03
C ARG A 70 -3.97 3.53 -2.33
N ILE A 71 -5.25 3.22 -2.26
CA ILE A 71 -6.12 2.97 -3.39
C ILE A 71 -7.13 4.11 -3.47
N ASP A 72 -7.19 4.76 -4.61
CA ASP A 72 -8.19 5.77 -4.98
C ASP A 72 -8.45 5.59 -6.47
N SER A 73 -9.25 4.59 -6.83
CA SER A 73 -9.50 4.16 -8.20
C SER A 73 -10.88 3.55 -8.29
N HIS A 74 -11.57 3.82 -9.38
CA HIS A 74 -12.86 3.25 -9.73
C HIS A 74 -12.77 2.02 -10.63
N ASP A 75 -11.57 1.46 -10.82
CA ASP A 75 -11.39 0.23 -11.59
C ASP A 75 -12.24 -0.90 -11.02
N GLU A 76 -12.76 -1.73 -11.89
CA GLU A 76 -13.55 -2.89 -11.53
C GLU A 76 -12.66 -4.09 -11.11
N ASN A 77 -13.28 -5.09 -10.48
CA ASN A 77 -12.64 -6.36 -10.12
C ASN A 77 -11.31 -6.22 -9.35
N LYS A 78 -11.20 -5.21 -8.50
CA LYS A 78 -10.05 -5.05 -7.62
C LYS A 78 -10.10 -6.05 -6.48
N ILE A 79 -9.05 -6.84 -6.35
CA ILE A 79 -8.88 -7.81 -5.27
C ILE A 79 -7.48 -7.72 -4.66
N ALA A 80 -7.36 -8.01 -3.38
CA ALA A 80 -6.08 -8.00 -2.67
C ALA A 80 -5.76 -9.34 -2.03
N SER A 81 -4.47 -9.67 -1.96
CA SER A 81 -3.99 -10.77 -1.12
C SER A 81 -4.57 -10.66 0.28
N THR A 82 -4.93 -11.78 0.89
CA THR A 82 -5.41 -11.83 2.28
C THR A 82 -4.33 -11.43 3.30
N GLU A 83 -3.11 -11.20 2.86
CA GLU A 83 -2.05 -10.59 3.68
C GLU A 83 -2.20 -9.06 3.82
N PHE A 84 -3.07 -8.43 3.04
CA PHE A 84 -3.49 -7.05 3.23
C PHE A 84 -4.80 -6.97 4.02
N LEU A 85 -4.95 -5.90 4.79
CA LEU A 85 -6.20 -5.46 5.41
C LEU A 85 -6.72 -4.28 4.59
N PRO A 86 -7.78 -4.43 3.78
CA PRO A 86 -8.43 -3.29 3.12
C PRO A 86 -9.17 -2.45 4.18
N LEU A 87 -8.73 -1.20 4.34
CA LEU A 87 -9.22 -0.26 5.35
C LEU A 87 -9.92 0.91 4.66
N VAL A 88 -11.22 1.02 4.85
CA VAL A 88 -11.98 2.21 4.45
C VAL A 88 -11.83 3.25 5.56
N VAL A 89 -11.39 4.45 5.20
CA VAL A 89 -11.12 5.55 6.13
C VAL A 89 -12.40 6.32 6.39
N ASP A 90 -12.69 6.63 7.63
CA ASP A 90 -13.74 7.56 8.03
C ASP A 90 -13.22 9.01 7.88
N GLU A 91 -13.55 9.64 6.74
CA GLU A 91 -13.05 10.97 6.41
C GLU A 91 -13.72 12.09 7.18
N ASP A 92 -14.78 11.81 7.94
CA ASP A 92 -15.35 12.77 8.89
C ASP A 92 -14.48 12.91 10.15
N VAL A 93 -13.68 11.88 10.45
CA VAL A 93 -12.84 11.81 11.67
C VAL A 93 -11.36 12.04 11.35
N VAL A 94 -10.88 11.51 10.22
CA VAL A 94 -9.46 11.59 9.85
C VAL A 94 -9.27 11.88 8.35
N ASP A 95 -8.37 12.80 8.02
CA ASP A 95 -7.98 13.05 6.63
C ASP A 95 -7.34 11.80 6.01
N PHE A 96 -7.75 11.42 4.80
CA PHE A 96 -7.31 10.19 4.13
C PHE A 96 -5.78 10.14 3.93
N GLN A 97 -5.17 11.25 3.51
CA GLN A 97 -3.72 11.32 3.31
C GLN A 97 -2.99 11.25 4.65
N TYR A 98 -3.50 11.96 5.66
CA TYR A 98 -2.95 11.90 7.01
C TYR A 98 -3.04 10.47 7.58
N CYS A 99 -4.17 9.81 7.43
CA CYS A 99 -4.36 8.42 7.86
C CYS A 99 -3.31 7.49 7.25
N TYR A 100 -3.03 7.61 5.95
CA TYR A 100 -1.97 6.84 5.30
C TYR A 100 -0.61 7.06 5.97
N TYR A 101 -0.20 8.32 6.21
CA TYR A 101 1.08 8.62 6.85
C TYR A 101 1.13 8.20 8.31
N LEU A 102 0.01 8.28 9.02
CA LEU A 102 -0.11 7.73 10.37
C LEU A 102 0.18 6.22 10.37
N LEU A 103 -0.43 5.47 9.45
CA LEU A 103 -0.30 4.00 9.38
C LEU A 103 1.12 3.55 8.99
N ILE A 104 1.86 4.30 8.17
CA ILE A 104 3.27 3.98 7.83
C ILE A 104 4.27 4.54 8.84
N SER A 105 3.83 5.26 9.88
CA SER A 105 4.73 5.87 10.86
C SER A 105 5.51 4.83 11.67
N ASP A 106 6.72 5.21 12.09
CA ASP A 106 7.54 4.38 12.98
C ASP A 106 6.82 4.04 14.27
N LYS A 107 5.98 4.95 14.77
CA LYS A 107 5.19 4.71 15.98
C LYS A 107 4.30 3.47 15.84
N ILE A 108 3.55 3.35 14.75
CA ILE A 108 2.67 2.19 14.51
C ILE A 108 3.52 0.94 14.23
N THR A 109 4.55 1.06 13.38
CA THR A 109 5.43 -0.06 13.03
C THR A 109 6.14 -0.62 14.27
N ASN A 110 6.74 0.24 15.10
CA ASN A 110 7.48 -0.19 16.29
C ASN A 110 6.55 -0.82 17.34
N TYR A 111 5.33 -0.27 17.52
CA TYR A 111 4.34 -0.87 18.39
C TYR A 111 4.00 -2.31 17.94
N LEU A 112 3.70 -2.52 16.67
CA LEU A 112 3.36 -3.82 16.11
C LEU A 112 4.54 -4.81 16.14
N CYS A 113 5.75 -4.34 15.90
CA CYS A 113 6.95 -5.16 16.01
C CYS A 113 7.23 -5.57 17.47
N GLY A 114 6.97 -4.69 18.43
CA GLY A 114 7.18 -4.97 19.86
C GLY A 114 6.18 -5.98 20.43
N GLN A 115 4.97 -6.06 19.90
CA GLN A 115 3.96 -7.04 20.31
C GLN A 115 4.34 -8.49 19.92
N ASN A 116 5.19 -8.68 18.95
CA ASN A 116 5.55 -9.98 18.35
C ASN A 116 6.84 -10.60 18.93
N THR A 117 7.16 -10.36 20.20
CA THR A 117 8.44 -10.80 20.81
C THR A 117 8.59 -12.32 20.97
N ASN A 118 7.51 -13.10 20.87
CA ASN A 118 7.50 -14.53 21.23
C ASN A 118 7.55 -15.52 20.04
N THR A 119 7.69 -15.06 18.80
CA THR A 119 7.82 -15.96 17.65
C THR A 119 9.07 -15.66 16.82
N SER A 120 10.06 -16.54 16.90
CA SER A 120 11.21 -16.58 16.00
C SER A 120 10.75 -17.10 14.63
N GLY A 121 10.60 -16.22 13.62
CA GLY A 121 10.26 -16.67 12.28
C GLY A 121 10.07 -15.53 11.27
N SER A 122 10.40 -15.82 10.01
CA SER A 122 10.29 -14.88 8.88
C SER A 122 8.83 -14.56 8.48
N HIS A 123 7.83 -15.22 9.08
CA HIS A 123 6.40 -15.13 8.70
C HIS A 123 5.52 -14.57 9.82
N LYS A 124 6.01 -13.56 10.53
CA LYS A 124 5.24 -12.92 11.60
C LYS A 124 4.04 -12.17 11.02
N ARG A 125 2.83 -12.61 11.38
CA ARG A 125 1.58 -11.90 11.06
C ARG A 125 1.09 -11.15 12.29
N ILE A 126 0.58 -9.97 12.09
CA ILE A 126 -0.17 -9.26 13.13
C ILE A 126 -1.61 -9.74 13.15
N ASP A 127 -2.18 -9.77 14.34
CA ASP A 127 -3.61 -9.96 14.53
C ASP A 127 -4.34 -8.66 14.14
N PRO A 128 -5.36 -8.72 13.26
CA PRO A 128 -6.15 -7.55 12.89
C PRO A 128 -6.79 -6.84 14.09
N ASP A 129 -7.26 -7.58 15.10
CA ASP A 129 -7.87 -6.99 16.29
C ASP A 129 -6.85 -6.23 17.13
N ASN A 130 -5.63 -6.75 17.28
CA ASN A 130 -4.55 -6.04 17.94
C ASN A 130 -4.19 -4.75 17.22
N PHE A 131 -4.12 -4.77 15.88
CA PHE A 131 -3.89 -3.59 15.07
C PHE A 131 -5.03 -2.56 15.23
N LEU A 132 -6.27 -2.97 15.11
CA LEU A 132 -7.46 -2.10 15.22
C LEU A 132 -7.63 -1.48 16.61
N ASN A 133 -7.11 -2.12 17.65
CA ASN A 133 -7.16 -1.62 19.02
C ASN A 133 -5.97 -0.74 19.43
N ILE A 134 -5.02 -0.43 18.54
CA ILE A 134 -3.91 0.49 18.82
C ILE A 134 -4.46 1.88 19.17
N GLU A 135 -4.00 2.42 20.30
CA GLU A 135 -4.35 3.77 20.72
C GLU A 135 -3.57 4.83 19.92
N ILE A 136 -4.31 5.80 19.40
CA ILE A 136 -3.80 6.90 18.63
C ILE A 136 -4.30 8.24 19.18
N LYS A 137 -3.55 9.30 18.90
CA LYS A 137 -3.96 10.69 19.12
C LYS A 137 -3.97 11.41 17.79
N LEU A 138 -5.09 12.03 17.45
CA LEU A 138 -5.23 12.82 16.24
C LEU A 138 -5.11 14.31 16.56
N PRO A 139 -4.39 15.09 15.77
CA PRO A 139 -4.47 16.55 15.83
C PRO A 139 -5.79 17.03 15.22
N LYS A 140 -6.06 18.32 15.30
CA LYS A 140 -7.22 18.94 14.65
C LYS A 140 -7.20 18.65 13.14
N MET A 141 -8.37 18.54 12.51
CA MET A 141 -8.52 18.22 11.09
C MET A 141 -7.71 19.16 10.16
N SER A 142 -7.63 20.46 10.50
CA SER A 142 -6.82 21.43 9.75
C SER A 142 -5.33 21.06 9.72
N ILE A 143 -4.80 20.58 10.84
CA ILE A 143 -3.40 20.11 10.95
C ILE A 143 -3.21 18.80 10.19
N GLN A 144 -4.18 17.88 10.29
CA GLN A 144 -4.13 16.62 9.54
C GLN A 144 -4.03 16.89 8.03
N ARG A 145 -4.90 17.75 7.49
CA ARG A 145 -4.89 18.15 6.07
C ARG A 145 -3.58 18.80 5.66
N GLN A 146 -3.04 19.68 6.49
CA GLN A 146 -1.75 20.34 6.20
C GLN A 146 -0.61 19.31 6.14
N VAL A 147 -0.52 18.41 7.12
CA VAL A 147 0.50 17.35 7.16
C VAL A 147 0.33 16.40 5.97
N GLY A 148 -0.87 15.91 5.73
CA GLY A 148 -1.18 15.02 4.60
C GLY A 148 -0.79 15.64 3.26
N LYS A 149 -1.16 16.91 3.02
CA LYS A 149 -0.79 17.67 1.80
C LYS A 149 0.72 17.80 1.64
N THR A 150 1.43 18.17 2.72
CA THR A 150 2.88 18.37 2.68
C THR A 150 3.61 17.07 2.38
N LEU A 151 3.30 15.99 3.08
CA LEU A 151 3.94 14.70 2.89
C LEU A 151 3.61 14.11 1.50
N SER A 152 2.36 14.24 1.03
CA SER A 152 1.98 13.81 -0.33
C SER A 152 2.72 14.61 -1.41
N ALA A 153 3.02 15.90 -1.18
CA ALA A 153 3.81 16.69 -2.12
C ALA A 153 5.27 16.21 -2.17
N LEU A 154 5.84 15.81 -1.03
CA LEU A 154 7.18 15.23 -0.97
C LEU A 154 7.24 13.88 -1.68
N ASP A 155 6.27 12.98 -1.44
CA ASP A 155 6.19 11.69 -2.14
C ASP A 155 6.13 11.89 -3.67
N ARG A 156 5.28 12.82 -4.15
CA ARG A 156 5.21 13.14 -5.59
C ARG A 156 6.56 13.62 -6.14
N LYS A 157 7.29 14.46 -5.40
CA LYS A 157 8.63 14.90 -5.81
C LYS A 157 9.62 13.75 -5.90
N ILE A 158 9.58 12.82 -4.94
CA ILE A 158 10.44 11.63 -4.94
C ILE A 158 10.16 10.77 -6.18
N VAL A 159 8.87 10.51 -6.48
CA VAL A 159 8.47 9.74 -7.67
C VAL A 159 8.92 10.45 -8.95
N LEU A 160 8.69 11.75 -9.07
CA LEU A 160 9.08 12.54 -10.23
C LEU A 160 10.60 12.53 -10.43
N ASN A 161 11.38 12.75 -9.37
CA ASN A 161 12.83 12.70 -9.43
C ASN A 161 13.35 11.32 -9.87
N LYS A 162 12.72 10.23 -9.39
CA LYS A 162 13.05 8.88 -9.85
C LYS A 162 12.79 8.73 -11.34
N GLN A 163 11.63 9.16 -11.85
CA GLN A 163 11.30 9.12 -13.27
C GLN A 163 12.30 9.92 -14.11
N ILE A 164 12.69 11.12 -13.65
CA ILE A 164 13.70 11.96 -14.32
C ILE A 164 15.05 11.20 -14.40
N ASN A 165 15.50 10.60 -13.31
CA ASN A 165 16.75 9.86 -13.26
C ASN A 165 16.72 8.63 -14.18
N ASP A 166 15.60 7.90 -14.21
CA ASP A 166 15.41 6.74 -15.08
C ASP A 166 15.48 7.17 -16.57
N ASN A 167 14.83 8.28 -16.92
CA ASN A 167 14.86 8.85 -18.28
C ASN A 167 16.27 9.33 -18.68
N LEU A 168 16.99 9.99 -17.78
CA LEU A 168 18.37 10.42 -18.01
C LEU A 168 19.31 9.23 -18.23
N SER A 169 19.16 8.18 -17.46
CA SER A 169 19.94 6.94 -17.59
C SER A 169 19.68 6.25 -18.93
N TRP A 170 18.42 6.27 -19.41
CA TRP A 170 18.06 5.75 -20.72
C TRP A 170 18.68 6.59 -21.84
N LEU A 171 18.61 7.91 -21.74
CA LEU A 171 19.18 8.83 -22.75
C LEU A 171 20.70 8.66 -22.87
N ASP A 172 21.42 8.58 -21.73
CA ASP A 172 22.87 8.38 -21.73
C ASP A 172 23.26 7.05 -22.42
N ARG A 173 22.54 5.96 -22.15
CA ARG A 173 22.75 4.67 -22.83
C ARG A 173 22.52 4.79 -24.34
N SER A 174 21.40 5.41 -24.75
CA SER A 174 21.05 5.60 -26.16
C SER A 174 22.10 6.43 -26.92
N LEU A 175 22.64 7.47 -26.26
CA LEU A 175 23.71 8.31 -26.85
C LEU A 175 25.05 7.55 -27.00
N ARG A 176 25.40 6.70 -26.02
CA ARG A 176 26.58 5.84 -26.11
C ARG A 176 26.48 4.83 -27.27
N GLU A 177 25.33 4.18 -27.40
CA GLU A 177 25.06 3.24 -28.51
C GLU A 177 25.11 3.93 -29.86
N ALA A 178 24.55 5.14 -30.01
CA ALA A 178 24.61 5.91 -31.24
C ALA A 178 26.06 6.30 -31.60
N LYS A 179 26.86 6.71 -30.61
CA LYS A 179 28.30 7.02 -30.85
C LYS A 179 29.07 5.81 -31.31
N VAL A 180 28.82 4.61 -30.74
CA VAL A 180 29.49 3.37 -31.19
C VAL A 180 29.11 3.04 -32.64
N ARG A 181 27.84 3.19 -33.03
CA ARG A 181 27.39 2.93 -34.42
C ARG A 181 27.97 3.92 -35.45
N LEU A 182 28.26 5.15 -35.02
CA LEU A 182 28.86 6.16 -35.91
C LEU A 182 30.39 6.00 -36.06
N ALA A 183 31.02 5.24 -35.16
CA ALA A 183 32.45 5.01 -35.14
C ALA A 183 32.85 3.67 -35.82
N ALA A 184 31.89 2.85 -36.21
CA ALA A 184 32.06 1.57 -36.93
C ALA A 184 31.76 1.73 -38.41
#